data_581d8dea9e99e42367533114bd189b28
#
_entry.id   581d8dea9e99e42367533114bd189b28
#
_cell.length_a   1.000
_cell.length_b   1.000
_cell.length_c   1.000
_cell.angle_alpha   90.00
_cell.angle_beta   90.00
_cell.angle_gamma   90.00
#
_symmetry.space_group_name_H-M   'P 1'
#
loop_
_entity.id
_entity.type
_entity.pdbx_description
1 polymer ?
#
loop_
_entity_poly.entity_id
_entity_poly.type
_entity_poly.pdbx_seq_one_letter_code
_entity_poly.pdbx_strand_id
1 'polypeptide(L)'
;MQDNFKPLIVWLILNGKAEKALELLAKNYKTSTPKLKVGLPKGRRATAFGCYTSKDATILVLNSDILGNPFVILHEFYHHLRTSVDKKHKGTEKNADKFAITFIKAYEAAGATTK
;
A
#
# COMPACT_ATOMS: atom_id res chain seq x y z
N MET A 1 -1.86 -21.83 -3.73
CA MET A 1 -1.47 -21.59 -3.48
C MET A 1 -1.10 -20.37 -3.11
N GLN A 2 -1.09 -19.51 -3.28
CA GLN A 2 -0.81 -18.42 -2.90
C GLN A 2 -1.68 -17.82 -2.08
N ASP A 3 -2.35 -18.45 -1.42
CA ASP A 3 -3.32 -17.98 -0.50
C ASP A 3 -2.72 -17.24 0.67
N ASN A 4 -1.43 -17.42 0.94
CA ASN A 4 -0.77 -16.74 2.06
C ASN A 4 -0.15 -15.41 1.69
N PHE A 5 -0.18 -15.04 0.43
CA PHE A 5 0.49 -13.81 0.02
C PHE A 5 -0.15 -12.56 0.62
N LYS A 6 -1.46 -12.42 0.48
CA LYS A 6 -2.12 -11.22 0.98
C LYS A 6 -2.02 -11.09 2.50
N PRO A 7 -2.28 -12.18 3.26
CA PRO A 7 -2.10 -12.08 4.72
C PRO A 7 -0.68 -11.73 5.12
N LEU A 8 0.32 -12.25 4.40
CA LEU A 8 1.71 -11.94 4.70
C LEU A 8 2.00 -10.46 4.52
N ILE A 9 1.50 -9.87 3.44
CA ILE A 9 1.73 -8.45 3.19
C ILE A 9 1.16 -7.60 4.32
N VAL A 10 -0.07 -7.89 4.74
CA VAL A 10 -0.69 -7.14 5.83
C VAL A 10 0.10 -7.33 7.12
N TRP A 11 0.51 -8.57 7.40
CA TRP A 11 1.28 -8.86 8.60
C TRP A 11 2.59 -8.07 8.63
N LEU A 12 3.27 -8.01 7.49
CA LEU A 12 4.54 -7.26 7.42
C LEU A 12 4.31 -5.78 7.72
N ILE A 13 3.26 -5.20 7.14
CA ILE A 13 2.99 -3.78 7.39
C ILE A 13 2.66 -3.55 8.86
N LEU A 14 1.83 -4.41 9.44
CA LEU A 14 1.45 -4.27 10.84
C LEU A 14 2.65 -4.41 11.79
N ASN A 15 3.68 -5.12 11.36
CA ASN A 15 4.85 -5.38 12.20
C ASN A 15 6.04 -4.50 11.86
N GLY A 16 5.79 -3.34 11.26
CA GLY A 16 6.84 -2.37 11.03
C GLY A 16 7.74 -2.67 9.85
N LYS A 17 7.27 -3.52 8.93
CA LYS A 17 8.07 -3.92 7.78
C LYS A 17 7.40 -3.53 6.47
N ALA A 18 6.89 -2.29 6.42
CA ALA A 18 6.19 -1.81 5.24
C ALA A 18 7.08 -1.82 4.00
N GLU A 19 8.36 -1.49 4.15
CA GLU A 19 9.25 -1.49 2.99
C GLU A 19 9.42 -2.88 2.42
N LYS A 20 9.53 -3.88 3.29
CA LYS A 20 9.62 -5.27 2.84
C LYS A 20 8.33 -5.68 2.13
N ALA A 21 7.19 -5.26 2.66
CA ALA A 21 5.91 -5.55 2.03
C ALA A 21 5.86 -4.95 0.64
N LEU A 22 6.34 -3.71 0.48
CA LEU A 22 6.33 -3.06 -0.83
C LEU A 22 7.25 -3.77 -1.82
N GLU A 23 8.39 -4.29 -1.35
CA GLU A 23 9.27 -5.06 -2.22
C GLU A 23 8.58 -6.31 -2.74
N LEU A 24 7.90 -7.03 -1.85
CA LEU A 24 7.20 -8.25 -2.25
C LEU A 24 6.03 -7.96 -3.17
N LEU A 25 5.30 -6.87 -2.89
CA LEU A 25 4.21 -6.45 -3.76
C LEU A 25 4.72 -6.11 -5.16
N ALA A 26 5.81 -5.35 -5.23
CA ALA A 26 6.38 -4.96 -6.51
C ALA A 26 6.80 -6.18 -7.31
N LYS A 27 7.42 -7.14 -6.63
CA LYS A 27 7.85 -8.37 -7.29
C LYS A 27 6.65 -9.17 -7.79
N ASN A 28 5.62 -9.28 -6.96
CA ASN A 28 4.42 -10.05 -7.32
C ASN A 28 3.71 -9.45 -8.53
N TYR A 29 3.63 -8.13 -8.59
CA TYR A 29 2.91 -7.45 -9.66
C TYR A 29 3.84 -7.00 -10.80
N LYS A 30 5.11 -7.37 -10.72
CA LYS A 30 6.09 -7.09 -11.79
C LYS A 30 6.24 -5.60 -12.08
N THR A 31 6.41 -4.82 -11.03
CA THR A 31 6.63 -3.39 -11.16
C THR A 31 7.82 -3.00 -10.28
N SER A 32 8.26 -1.76 -10.41
CA SER A 32 9.35 -1.27 -9.56
C SER A 32 8.85 -1.09 -8.14
N THR A 33 9.76 -1.11 -7.18
CA THR A 33 9.40 -0.89 -5.78
C THR A 33 9.29 0.61 -5.55
N PRO A 34 8.14 1.10 -5.06
CA PRO A 34 8.02 2.53 -4.78
C PRO A 34 8.82 2.89 -3.54
N LYS A 35 9.23 4.14 -3.46
CA LYS A 35 9.89 4.66 -2.28
C LYS A 35 8.83 4.92 -1.21
N LEU A 36 9.23 4.90 0.04
CA LEU A 36 8.32 5.14 1.16
C LEU A 36 8.96 6.18 2.07
N LYS A 37 8.27 7.28 2.28
CA LYS A 37 8.78 8.37 3.11
C LYS A 37 7.73 8.90 4.05
N VAL A 38 8.18 9.42 5.18
CA VAL A 38 7.30 10.04 6.16
C VAL A 38 7.28 11.54 5.90
N GLY A 39 6.09 12.13 5.95
CA GLY A 39 5.90 13.55 5.74
C GLY A 39 5.15 13.83 4.46
N LEU A 40 4.06 14.59 4.57
CA LEU A 40 3.29 14.97 3.39
C LEU A 40 3.82 16.27 2.82
N PRO A 41 3.68 16.49 1.50
CA PRO A 41 4.12 17.76 0.90
C PRO A 41 3.30 18.92 1.45
N LYS A 42 3.88 20.09 1.44
CA LYS A 42 3.16 21.28 1.82
C LYS A 42 1.96 21.45 0.90
N GLY A 43 0.87 21.94 1.45
CA GLY A 43 -0.33 22.15 0.68
C GLY A 43 -1.27 20.98 0.64
N ARG A 44 -0.86 19.82 1.17
CA ARG A 44 -1.76 18.69 1.26
C ARG A 44 -2.76 18.91 2.37
N ARG A 45 -3.96 18.40 2.17
CA ARG A 45 -5.00 18.55 3.17
C ARG A 45 -4.65 17.79 4.42
N ALA A 46 -5.01 18.36 5.55
CA ALA A 46 -4.71 17.73 6.83
C ALA A 46 -5.43 16.40 7.02
N THR A 47 -6.49 16.15 6.26
CA THR A 47 -7.23 14.91 6.37
C THR A 47 -6.58 13.74 5.64
N ALA A 48 -5.57 14.03 4.83
CA ALA A 48 -4.91 12.95 4.10
C ALA A 48 -3.96 12.20 5.03
N PHE A 49 -4.00 10.87 4.99
CA PHE A 49 -3.05 10.06 5.74
C PHE A 49 -1.86 9.66 4.88
N GLY A 50 -2.02 9.69 3.57
CA GLY A 50 -0.94 9.35 2.67
C GLY A 50 -1.22 9.88 1.28
N CYS A 51 -0.21 9.84 0.44
CA CYS A 51 -0.38 10.19 -0.96
C CYS A 51 0.70 9.49 -1.77
N TYR A 52 0.47 9.41 -3.06
CA TYR A 52 1.43 8.83 -3.98
C TYR A 52 1.83 9.88 -5.01
N THR A 53 3.13 10.04 -5.23
CA THR A 53 3.62 10.97 -6.26
C THR A 53 4.22 10.14 -7.38
N SER A 54 3.56 10.18 -8.54
CA SER A 54 4.03 9.38 -9.68
C SER A 54 5.35 9.90 -10.23
N LYS A 55 5.58 11.18 -10.11
CA LYS A 55 6.82 11.78 -10.59
C LYS A 55 8.04 11.10 -9.99
N ASP A 56 8.01 10.84 -8.71
CA ASP A 56 9.12 10.24 -7.99
C ASP A 56 8.86 8.79 -7.60
N ALA A 57 7.72 8.23 -7.96
CA ALA A 57 7.32 6.88 -7.58
C ALA A 57 7.46 6.71 -6.07
N THR A 58 6.91 7.65 -5.31
CA THR A 58 7.07 7.69 -3.87
C THR A 58 5.73 7.70 -3.16
N ILE A 59 5.60 6.84 -2.14
CA ILE A 59 4.48 6.85 -1.22
C ILE A 59 4.89 7.69 -0.03
N LEU A 60 4.08 8.70 0.28
CA LEU A 60 4.33 9.57 1.42
C LEU A 60 3.22 9.35 2.44
N VAL A 61 3.59 9.23 3.71
CA VAL A 61 2.61 9.04 4.78
C VAL A 61 2.71 10.18 5.78
N LEU A 62 1.58 10.47 6.42
CA LEU A 62 1.46 11.61 7.31
C LEU A 62 2.52 11.61 8.43
N ASN A 63 2.69 10.47 9.07
CA ASN A 63 3.65 10.36 10.17
C ASN A 63 4.08 8.90 10.29
N SER A 64 4.98 8.62 11.23
CA SER A 64 5.52 7.27 11.36
C SER A 64 4.49 6.24 11.78
N ASP A 65 3.42 6.64 12.46
CA ASP A 65 2.38 5.69 12.85
C ASP A 65 1.70 5.10 11.63
N ILE A 66 1.58 5.87 10.56
CA ILE A 66 0.90 5.42 9.35
C ILE A 66 1.72 4.37 8.60
N LEU A 67 3.02 4.27 8.88
CA LEU A 67 3.84 3.22 8.27
C LEU A 67 3.31 1.83 8.61
N GLY A 68 2.62 1.69 9.73
CA GLY A 68 2.03 0.41 10.13
C GLY A 68 0.56 0.28 9.77
N ASN A 69 0.04 1.14 8.91
CA ASN A 69 -1.36 1.11 8.53
C ASN A 69 -1.54 0.43 7.18
N PRO A 70 -1.99 -0.83 7.14
CA PRO A 70 -2.09 -1.56 5.87
C PRO A 70 -3.02 -0.90 4.86
N PHE A 71 -4.11 -0.31 5.34
CA PHE A 71 -5.06 0.31 4.41
C PHE A 71 -4.38 1.43 3.62
N VAL A 72 -3.68 2.32 4.30
CA VAL A 72 -3.03 3.45 3.64
C VAL A 72 -1.92 2.99 2.72
N ILE A 73 -1.04 2.12 3.21
CA ILE A 73 0.09 1.64 2.41
C ILE A 73 -0.40 0.95 1.14
N LEU A 74 -1.40 0.07 1.27
CA LEU A 74 -1.91 -0.66 0.10
C LEU A 74 -2.68 0.24 -0.85
N HIS A 75 -3.43 1.21 -0.31
CA HIS A 75 -4.16 2.17 -1.12
C HIS A 75 -3.18 2.94 -2.02
N GLU A 76 -2.08 3.41 -1.43
CA GLU A 76 -1.10 4.17 -2.21
C GLU A 76 -0.30 3.28 -3.15
N PHE A 77 -0.04 2.03 -2.75
CA PHE A 77 0.61 1.11 -3.67
C PHE A 77 -0.24 0.87 -4.92
N TYR A 78 -1.55 0.83 -4.76
CA TYR A 78 -2.44 0.67 -5.91
C TYR A 78 -2.21 1.79 -6.93
N HIS A 79 -2.07 3.02 -6.47
CA HIS A 79 -1.81 4.14 -7.38
C HIS A 79 -0.47 3.96 -8.08
N HIS A 80 0.54 3.47 -7.36
CA HIS A 80 1.83 3.18 -7.96
C HIS A 80 1.69 2.11 -9.05
N LEU A 81 0.96 1.07 -8.75
CA LEU A 81 0.75 -0.03 -9.69
C LEU A 81 0.04 0.45 -10.96
N ARG A 82 -0.99 1.26 -10.78
CA ARG A 82 -1.73 1.76 -11.94
C ARG A 82 -0.89 2.69 -12.81
N THR A 83 -0.09 3.55 -12.20
CA THR A 83 0.75 4.46 -12.98
C THR A 83 1.89 3.73 -13.66
N SER A 84 2.28 2.57 -13.17
CA SER A 84 3.33 1.79 -13.86
C SER A 84 2.79 1.16 -15.13
N VAL A 85 1.47 0.97 -15.21
CA VAL A 85 0.82 0.44 -16.41
C VAL A 85 0.46 1.59 -17.35
N ASP A 86 -0.07 2.67 -16.82
CA ASP A 86 -0.49 3.82 -17.62
C ASP A 86 -0.15 5.09 -16.86
N LYS A 87 0.89 5.78 -17.29
CA LYS A 87 1.39 6.95 -16.58
C LYS A 87 0.36 8.06 -16.42
N LYS A 88 -0.66 8.09 -17.26
CA LYS A 88 -1.68 9.13 -17.18
C LYS A 88 -2.79 8.81 -16.20
N HIS A 89 -2.88 7.56 -15.76
CA HIS A 89 -3.97 7.15 -14.91
C HIS A 89 -3.47 6.41 -13.69
N LYS A 90 -3.69 6.98 -12.54
CA LYS A 90 -3.30 6.33 -11.29
C LYS A 90 -4.44 5.53 -10.68
N GLY A 91 -5.52 5.35 -11.44
CA GLY A 91 -6.68 4.64 -10.95
C GLY A 91 -7.56 5.52 -10.07
N THR A 92 -8.69 5.00 -9.66
CA THR A 92 -9.63 5.78 -8.85
C THR A 92 -9.40 5.49 -7.36
N GLU A 93 -9.84 6.43 -6.51
CA GLU A 93 -9.78 6.22 -5.08
C GLU A 93 -10.62 5.03 -4.66
N LYS A 94 -11.77 4.86 -5.30
CA LYS A 94 -12.65 3.74 -5.00
C LYS A 94 -11.96 2.40 -5.25
N ASN A 95 -11.27 2.27 -6.37
CA ASN A 95 -10.57 1.03 -6.69
C ASN A 95 -9.36 0.82 -5.79
N ALA A 96 -8.69 1.89 -5.39
CA ALA A 96 -7.59 1.78 -4.44
C ALA A 96 -8.09 1.27 -3.10
N ASP A 97 -9.24 1.75 -2.66
CA ASP A 97 -9.85 1.25 -1.42
C ASP A 97 -10.17 -0.23 -1.52
N LYS A 98 -10.76 -0.64 -2.64
CA LYS A 98 -11.09 -2.05 -2.83
C LYS A 98 -9.86 -2.93 -2.82
N PHE A 99 -8.79 -2.47 -3.45
CA PHE A 99 -7.54 -3.20 -3.48
C PHE A 99 -7.04 -3.44 -2.06
N ALA A 100 -6.99 -2.37 -1.26
CA ALA A 100 -6.51 -2.47 0.12
C ALA A 100 -7.40 -3.38 0.95
N ILE A 101 -8.72 -3.23 0.81
CA ILE A 101 -9.66 -4.01 1.60
C ILE A 101 -9.55 -5.50 1.28
N THR A 102 -9.29 -5.85 0.03
CA THR A 102 -9.12 -7.25 -0.35
C THR A 102 -7.99 -7.90 0.45
N PHE A 103 -6.88 -7.19 0.60
CA PHE A 103 -5.75 -7.70 1.39
C PHE A 103 -6.12 -7.83 2.86
N ILE A 104 -6.78 -6.81 3.40
CA ILE A 104 -7.12 -6.79 4.82
C ILE A 104 -8.11 -7.90 5.15
N LYS A 105 -9.09 -8.12 4.28
CA LYS A 105 -10.05 -9.21 4.51
C LYS A 105 -9.37 -10.57 4.45
N ALA A 106 -8.41 -10.75 3.56
CA ALA A 106 -7.67 -12.01 3.51
C ALA A 106 -6.89 -12.24 4.80
N TYR A 107 -6.32 -11.17 5.34
CA TYR A 107 -5.59 -11.26 6.60
C TYR A 107 -6.54 -11.63 7.76
N GLU A 108 -7.70 -10.99 7.80
CA GLU A 108 -8.67 -11.27 8.86
C GLU A 108 -9.17 -12.72 8.78
N ALA A 109 -9.43 -13.18 7.56
CA ALA A 109 -9.89 -14.56 7.38
C ALA A 109 -8.81 -15.56 7.81
N ALA A 110 -7.55 -15.27 7.50
CA ALA A 110 -6.45 -16.14 7.91
C ALA A 110 -6.30 -16.17 9.43
N GLY A 111 -6.47 -15.00 10.07
CA GLY A 111 -6.41 -14.93 11.53
C GLY A 111 -7.54 -15.70 12.19
N ALA A 112 -8.73 -15.61 11.60
CA ALA A 112 -9.87 -16.34 12.14
C ALA A 112 -9.66 -17.85 12.05
N THR A 113 -9.00 -18.31 10.99
CA THR A 113 -8.80 -19.75 10.83
C THR A 113 -7.67 -20.29 11.69
N THR A 114 -6.79 -19.43 12.19
CA THR A 114 -5.69 -19.87 13.02
C THR A 114 -6.04 -19.95 14.49
N LYS A 115 -7.22 -19.53 14.83
CA LYS A 115 -7.65 -19.63 16.22
C LYS A 115 -8.38 -20.93 16.53
#